data_2c8b48a08039b13caa16a1ca6985af1d
#
_entry.id   2c8b48a08039b13caa16a1ca6985af1d
#
_cell.length_a   1.000
_cell.length_b   1.000
_cell.length_c   1.000
_cell.angle_alpha   90.00
_cell.angle_beta   90.00
_cell.angle_gamma   90.00
#
_symmetry.space_group_name_H-M   'P 1'
#
loop_
_entity.id
_entity.type
_entity.pdbx_description
1 polymer ?
#
loop_
_entity_poly.entity_id
_entity_poly.type
_entity_poly.pdbx_seq_one_letter_code
_entity_poly.pdbx_strand_id
1 'polypeptide(L)'
;MLLKAATIALIPTLVIQGNRVKKNTIKLPEPEGAREGQTGTGKKLSLLIVGDSAAAGVGVDHQNDALLGAILNELKNDFEIKWKLQAKTGDTTSKVIRTLDQIEAKSYDVVVTSVGVNDVTKLMPADVWIKKQEQFYGKIQQKFNPKLVIAAGVPPMNMFPALPNPLAWLFGQYAKHLNQQLEKFVNKQINMQWIEYDIEKYRAMNLQMAKDGFHPSKEVYTLWGQEVASKIRQAF
;
A
#
# COMPACT_ATOMS: atom_id res chain seq x y z
N MET A 1 7.27 -6.62 -24.69
CA MET A 1 8.63 -6.69 -25.28
C MET A 1 9.42 -5.38 -25.06
N LEU A 2 8.90 -4.21 -25.43
CA LEU A 2 9.60 -2.93 -25.32
C LEU A 2 10.15 -2.60 -23.93
N LEU A 3 9.36 -2.81 -22.84
CA LEU A 3 9.81 -2.51 -21.48
C LEU A 3 11.01 -3.39 -21.06
N LYS A 4 11.00 -4.68 -21.42
CA LYS A 4 12.14 -5.58 -21.13
C LYS A 4 13.39 -5.14 -21.88
N ALA A 5 13.27 -4.77 -23.16
CA ALA A 5 14.39 -4.27 -23.94
C ALA A 5 14.94 -2.96 -23.38
N ALA A 6 14.07 -2.01 -23.02
CA ALA A 6 14.46 -0.76 -22.38
C ALA A 6 15.16 -1.01 -21.02
N THR A 7 14.63 -1.94 -20.21
CA THR A 7 15.27 -2.32 -18.93
C THR A 7 16.69 -2.81 -19.17
N ILE A 8 16.90 -3.72 -20.14
CA ILE A 8 18.23 -4.29 -20.45
C ILE A 8 19.20 -3.19 -20.93
N ALA A 9 18.75 -2.34 -21.84
CA ALA A 9 19.58 -1.26 -22.40
C ALA A 9 20.00 -0.23 -21.33
N LEU A 10 19.18 -0.02 -20.32
CA LEU A 10 19.41 0.96 -19.26
C LEU A 10 20.11 0.38 -18.01
N ILE A 11 20.40 -0.94 -17.96
CA ILE A 11 20.98 -1.58 -16.77
C ILE A 11 22.13 -0.80 -16.12
N PRO A 12 23.16 -0.35 -16.86
CA PRO A 12 24.29 0.35 -16.22
C PRO A 12 23.83 1.63 -15.49
N THR A 13 23.00 2.44 -16.15
CA THR A 13 22.46 3.68 -15.59
C THR A 13 21.55 3.39 -14.39
N LEU A 14 20.69 2.38 -14.49
CA LEU A 14 19.75 2.00 -13.43
C LEU A 14 20.46 1.51 -12.17
N VAL A 15 21.55 0.73 -12.33
CA VAL A 15 22.38 0.28 -11.19
C VAL A 15 23.04 1.46 -10.48
N ILE A 16 23.62 2.40 -11.23
CA ILE A 16 24.24 3.61 -10.67
C ILE A 16 23.19 4.44 -9.92
N GLN A 17 22.07 4.72 -10.58
CA GLN A 17 20.98 5.51 -9.99
C GLN A 17 20.36 4.83 -8.78
N GLY A 18 20.09 3.52 -8.86
CA GLY A 18 19.53 2.74 -7.75
C GLY A 18 20.45 2.75 -6.52
N ASN A 19 21.78 2.57 -6.72
CA ASN A 19 22.75 2.65 -5.63
C ASN A 19 22.82 4.06 -5.04
N ARG A 20 22.77 5.10 -5.87
CA ARG A 20 22.77 6.50 -5.42
C ARG A 20 21.51 6.82 -4.62
N VAL A 21 20.33 6.43 -5.09
CA VAL A 21 19.06 6.59 -4.38
C VAL A 21 19.13 5.88 -3.03
N LYS A 22 19.52 4.60 -3.01
CA LYS A 22 19.64 3.82 -1.77
C LYS A 22 20.60 4.43 -0.74
N LYS A 23 21.69 5.08 -1.22
CA LYS A 23 22.68 5.74 -0.36
C LYS A 23 22.19 7.09 0.17
N ASN A 24 21.47 7.86 -0.67
CA ASN A 24 21.16 9.25 -0.37
C ASN A 24 19.76 9.44 0.21
N THR A 25 18.83 8.48 0.02
CA THR A 25 17.49 8.57 0.60
C THR A 25 17.55 8.46 2.12
N ILE A 26 16.95 9.42 2.80
CA ILE A 26 16.83 9.44 4.25
C ILE A 26 16.02 8.22 4.67
N LYS A 27 16.53 7.45 5.62
CA LYS A 27 15.78 6.33 6.20
C LYS A 27 14.87 6.84 7.30
N LEU A 28 13.58 6.81 7.05
CA LEU A 28 12.56 7.15 8.04
C LEU A 28 12.20 5.91 8.86
N PRO A 29 12.01 6.05 10.19
CA PRO A 29 11.50 4.95 11.02
C PRO A 29 10.02 4.69 10.72
N GLU A 30 9.53 3.55 11.19
CA GLU A 30 8.09 3.35 11.33
C GLU A 30 7.57 4.25 12.45
N PRO A 31 6.35 4.84 12.31
CA PRO A 31 5.83 5.77 13.29
C PRO A 31 5.55 5.11 14.64
N GLU A 32 5.67 5.90 15.70
CA GLU A 32 5.30 5.49 17.04
C GLU A 32 3.77 5.34 17.19
N GLY A 33 3.34 4.53 18.15
CA GLY A 33 1.94 4.33 18.46
C GLY A 33 1.49 2.88 18.41
N ALA A 34 0.26 2.63 18.88
CA ALA A 34 -0.29 1.30 18.96
C ALA A 34 -0.53 0.69 17.58
N ARG A 35 -0.30 -0.60 17.46
CA ARG A 35 -0.54 -1.38 16.23
C ARG A 35 -1.76 -2.29 16.33
N GLU A 36 -2.45 -2.28 17.47
CA GLU A 36 -3.76 -2.90 17.69
C GLU A 36 -4.50 -2.17 18.80
N GLY A 37 -5.82 -2.24 18.78
CA GLY A 37 -6.64 -1.57 19.79
C GLY A 37 -8.11 -1.54 19.43
N GLN A 38 -8.84 -0.67 20.11
CA GLN A 38 -10.25 -0.43 19.93
C GLN A 38 -10.56 1.07 20.10
N THR A 39 -11.42 1.62 19.25
CA THR A 39 -11.83 3.02 19.31
C THR A 39 -13.20 3.22 18.68
N GLY A 40 -13.81 4.38 18.94
CA GLY A 40 -15.08 4.78 18.36
C GLY A 40 -16.29 4.21 19.05
N THR A 41 -17.46 4.54 18.50
CA THR A 41 -18.77 4.15 19.00
C THR A 41 -19.67 3.76 17.83
N GLY A 42 -20.76 3.01 18.09
CA GLY A 42 -21.70 2.63 17.05
C GLY A 42 -21.63 1.16 16.67
N LYS A 43 -21.81 0.85 15.38
CA LYS A 43 -21.80 -0.54 14.89
C LYS A 43 -20.40 -1.16 15.03
N LYS A 44 -20.32 -2.38 15.55
CA LYS A 44 -19.03 -3.09 15.68
C LYS A 44 -18.42 -3.39 14.31
N LEU A 45 -17.14 -3.08 14.16
CA LEU A 45 -16.35 -3.31 12.97
C LEU A 45 -14.96 -3.86 13.36
N SER A 46 -14.52 -4.93 12.71
CA SER A 46 -13.16 -5.45 12.86
C SER A 46 -12.33 -5.16 11.62
N LEU A 47 -11.19 -4.45 11.80
CA LEU A 47 -10.31 -3.97 10.75
C LEU A 47 -8.92 -4.58 10.86
N LEU A 48 -8.40 -5.14 9.77
CA LEU A 48 -7.00 -5.55 9.63
C LEU A 48 -6.35 -4.74 8.52
N ILE A 49 -5.19 -4.13 8.79
CA ILE A 49 -4.35 -3.49 7.77
C ILE A 49 -3.09 -4.33 7.59
N VAL A 50 -2.77 -4.69 6.35
CA VAL A 50 -1.63 -5.55 6.00
C VAL A 50 -0.82 -4.90 4.88
N GLY A 51 0.50 -4.92 5.00
CA GLY A 51 1.31 -4.40 3.91
C GLY A 51 2.79 -4.14 4.20
N ASP A 52 3.32 -3.18 3.47
CA ASP A 52 4.71 -2.75 3.54
C ASP A 52 4.90 -1.45 4.36
N SER A 53 5.90 -0.64 4.03
CA SER A 53 6.21 0.61 4.73
C SER A 53 5.08 1.65 4.66
N ALA A 54 4.37 1.76 3.55
CA ALA A 54 3.27 2.70 3.42
C ALA A 54 2.07 2.28 4.31
N ALA A 55 1.75 0.99 4.37
CA ALA A 55 0.76 0.48 5.32
C ALA A 55 1.22 0.65 6.77
N ALA A 56 2.52 0.49 7.06
CA ALA A 56 3.11 0.70 8.38
C ALA A 56 3.07 2.16 8.84
N GLY A 57 2.91 3.11 7.89
CA GLY A 57 2.80 4.54 8.19
C GLY A 57 4.11 5.32 8.07
N VAL A 58 5.14 4.75 7.41
CA VAL A 58 6.42 5.47 7.22
C VAL A 58 6.18 6.78 6.46
N GLY A 59 6.79 7.86 6.94
CA GLY A 59 6.62 9.22 6.39
C GLY A 59 6.06 10.21 7.39
N VAL A 60 5.50 9.71 8.51
CA VAL A 60 5.03 10.51 9.65
C VAL A 60 5.63 9.97 10.96
N ASP A 61 5.57 10.76 12.02
CA ASP A 61 6.21 10.40 13.29
C ASP A 61 5.29 9.57 14.20
N HIS A 62 3.97 9.63 14.02
CA HIS A 62 2.99 8.95 14.87
C HIS A 62 1.88 8.27 14.06
N GLN A 63 1.39 7.10 14.54
CA GLN A 63 0.32 6.32 13.88
C GLN A 63 -0.98 7.12 13.69
N ASN A 64 -1.25 8.13 14.52
CA ASN A 64 -2.43 9.00 14.36
C ASN A 64 -2.40 9.81 13.05
N ASP A 65 -1.22 10.06 12.49
CA ASP A 65 -1.02 10.79 11.24
C ASP A 65 -0.78 9.87 10.03
N ALA A 66 -0.68 8.55 10.28
CA ALA A 66 -0.53 7.51 9.27
C ALA A 66 -1.88 7.03 8.72
N LEU A 67 -1.83 6.09 7.75
CA LEU A 67 -3.03 5.48 7.15
C LEU A 67 -4.01 4.93 8.20
N LEU A 68 -3.50 4.20 9.20
CA LEU A 68 -4.32 3.67 10.29
C LEU A 68 -5.08 4.78 11.01
N GLY A 69 -4.38 5.80 11.49
CA GLY A 69 -4.99 6.93 12.21
C GLY A 69 -5.99 7.69 11.36
N ALA A 70 -5.70 7.91 10.09
CA ALA A 70 -6.61 8.55 9.16
C ALA A 70 -7.92 7.76 8.98
N ILE A 71 -7.85 6.45 8.80
CA ILE A 71 -9.05 5.59 8.70
C ILE A 71 -9.85 5.61 10.00
N LEU A 72 -9.18 5.45 11.15
CA LEU A 72 -9.85 5.43 12.46
C LEU A 72 -10.52 6.78 12.76
N ASN A 73 -9.87 7.88 12.46
CA ASN A 73 -10.42 9.22 12.68
C ASN A 73 -11.68 9.48 11.85
N GLU A 74 -11.71 9.01 10.60
CA GLU A 74 -12.89 9.10 9.74
C GLU A 74 -14.06 8.26 10.24
N LEU A 75 -13.81 7.07 10.77
CA LEU A 75 -14.85 6.07 11.06
C LEU A 75 -15.30 6.01 12.52
N LYS A 76 -14.58 6.63 13.46
CA LYS A 76 -14.81 6.49 14.92
C LYS A 76 -16.20 6.94 15.42
N ASN A 77 -16.88 7.79 14.66
CA ASN A 77 -18.23 8.26 15.02
C ASN A 77 -19.34 7.33 14.49
N ASP A 78 -19.02 6.47 13.52
CA ASP A 78 -19.96 5.56 12.87
C ASP A 78 -19.83 4.13 13.39
N PHE A 79 -18.60 3.76 13.82
CA PHE A 79 -18.24 2.39 14.18
C PHE A 79 -17.43 2.30 15.48
N GLU A 80 -17.73 1.28 16.27
CA GLU A 80 -16.84 0.77 17.31
C GLU A 80 -15.84 -0.18 16.65
N ILE A 81 -14.61 0.29 16.41
CA ILE A 81 -13.62 -0.39 15.57
C ILE A 81 -12.61 -1.14 16.44
N LYS A 82 -12.54 -2.46 16.30
CA LYS A 82 -11.43 -3.27 16.78
C LYS A 82 -10.45 -3.48 15.63
N TRP A 83 -9.21 -3.00 15.78
CA TRP A 83 -8.27 -2.95 14.69
C TRP A 83 -6.93 -3.62 15.00
N LYS A 84 -6.24 -4.07 13.93
CA LYS A 84 -4.85 -4.56 13.94
C LYS A 84 -4.11 -4.08 12.71
N LEU A 85 -2.86 -3.65 12.91
CA LEU A 85 -1.91 -3.28 11.87
C LEU A 85 -0.78 -4.30 11.81
N GLN A 86 -0.65 -5.01 10.70
CA GLN A 86 0.40 -5.97 10.42
C GLN A 86 1.12 -5.56 9.14
N ALA A 87 2.08 -4.68 9.27
CA ALA A 87 2.86 -4.16 8.15
C ALA A 87 4.31 -3.93 8.59
N LYS A 88 5.24 -4.04 7.64
CA LYS A 88 6.67 -3.89 7.94
C LYS A 88 7.41 -3.26 6.75
N THR A 89 8.28 -2.32 7.08
CA THR A 89 9.14 -1.62 6.12
C THR A 89 9.99 -2.59 5.31
N GLY A 90 9.99 -2.40 3.98
CA GLY A 90 10.80 -3.19 3.04
C GLY A 90 10.21 -4.56 2.68
N ASP A 91 8.99 -4.88 3.13
CA ASP A 91 8.36 -6.15 2.79
C ASP A 91 7.84 -6.15 1.35
N THR A 92 8.20 -7.20 0.62
CA THR A 92 7.62 -7.57 -0.67
C THR A 92 6.38 -8.40 -0.46
N THR A 93 5.55 -8.55 -1.49
CA THR A 93 4.38 -9.44 -1.47
C THR A 93 4.71 -10.82 -0.88
N SER A 94 5.83 -11.44 -1.29
CA SER A 94 6.23 -12.75 -0.77
C SER A 94 6.57 -12.76 0.73
N LYS A 95 7.06 -11.64 1.26
CA LYS A 95 7.30 -11.53 2.71
C LYS A 95 6.00 -11.31 3.47
N VAL A 96 5.13 -10.45 2.96
CA VAL A 96 3.80 -10.21 3.56
C VAL A 96 2.98 -11.50 3.61
N ILE A 97 3.00 -12.34 2.56
CA ILE A 97 2.35 -13.66 2.59
C ILE A 97 2.83 -14.52 3.77
N ARG A 98 4.14 -14.50 4.07
CA ARG A 98 4.68 -15.26 5.22
C ARG A 98 4.28 -14.65 6.56
N THR A 99 4.21 -13.32 6.66
CA THR A 99 3.78 -12.67 7.91
C THR A 99 2.31 -12.90 8.23
N LEU A 100 1.47 -13.21 7.23
CA LEU A 100 0.09 -13.62 7.50
C LEU A 100 0.00 -14.88 8.40
N ASP A 101 1.00 -15.77 8.34
CA ASP A 101 1.03 -16.97 9.19
C ASP A 101 1.16 -16.63 10.68
N GLN A 102 1.77 -15.51 11.00
CA GLN A 102 1.99 -15.03 12.37
C GLN A 102 0.75 -14.37 12.99
N ILE A 103 -0.25 -14.01 12.18
CA ILE A 103 -1.50 -13.44 12.66
C ILE A 103 -2.42 -14.59 13.08
N GLU A 104 -3.05 -14.49 14.24
CA GLU A 104 -4.06 -15.45 14.67
C GLU A 104 -5.21 -15.55 13.66
N ALA A 105 -5.66 -16.78 13.37
CA ALA A 105 -6.79 -17.00 12.47
C ALA A 105 -8.09 -16.57 13.16
N LYS A 106 -8.71 -15.51 12.64
CA LYS A 106 -10.02 -15.01 13.09
C LYS A 106 -10.66 -14.20 11.98
N SER A 107 -11.97 -14.07 11.99
CA SER A 107 -12.69 -13.26 11.03
C SER A 107 -12.43 -11.76 11.26
N TYR A 108 -12.29 -11.03 10.15
CA TYR A 108 -12.31 -9.57 10.10
C TYR A 108 -13.42 -9.11 9.15
N ASP A 109 -14.09 -8.01 9.50
CA ASP A 109 -15.08 -7.42 8.58
C ASP A 109 -14.38 -6.81 7.38
N VAL A 110 -13.28 -6.09 7.63
CA VAL A 110 -12.51 -5.38 6.59
C VAL A 110 -11.04 -5.75 6.66
N VAL A 111 -10.43 -6.03 5.51
CA VAL A 111 -8.97 -6.11 5.35
C VAL A 111 -8.52 -5.07 4.33
N VAL A 112 -7.65 -4.14 4.74
CA VAL A 112 -7.00 -3.15 3.86
C VAL A 112 -5.60 -3.62 3.54
N THR A 113 -5.22 -3.61 2.27
CA THR A 113 -3.89 -4.07 1.85
C THR A 113 -3.14 -3.02 1.04
N SER A 114 -1.84 -2.87 1.32
CA SER A 114 -0.93 -2.02 0.53
C SER A 114 0.43 -2.68 0.45
N VAL A 115 0.76 -3.21 -0.73
CA VAL A 115 2.04 -3.87 -1.00
C VAL A 115 2.34 -3.89 -2.50
N GLY A 116 3.60 -3.67 -2.87
CA GLY A 116 4.03 -3.77 -4.27
C GLY A 116 5.20 -2.86 -4.63
N VAL A 117 5.41 -1.75 -3.95
CA VAL A 117 6.54 -0.84 -4.20
C VAL A 117 7.87 -1.59 -4.15
N ASN A 118 8.07 -2.45 -3.15
CA ASN A 118 9.28 -3.26 -3.02
C ASN A 118 9.40 -4.37 -4.08
N ASP A 119 8.31 -4.78 -4.70
CA ASP A 119 8.32 -5.70 -5.84
C ASP A 119 8.72 -4.95 -7.12
N VAL A 120 8.23 -3.70 -7.31
CA VAL A 120 8.65 -2.83 -8.42
C VAL A 120 10.15 -2.53 -8.33
N THR A 121 10.69 -2.16 -7.17
CA THR A 121 12.12 -1.89 -7.03
C THR A 121 13.02 -3.10 -7.32
N LYS A 122 12.44 -4.30 -7.26
CA LYS A 122 13.08 -5.57 -7.69
C LYS A 122 12.80 -5.94 -9.13
N LEU A 123 12.15 -5.06 -9.89
CA LEU A 123 11.78 -5.27 -11.29
C LEU A 123 10.97 -6.56 -11.49
N MET A 124 10.10 -6.90 -10.53
CA MET A 124 9.28 -8.11 -10.62
C MET A 124 8.32 -8.02 -11.82
N PRO A 125 8.31 -9.02 -12.73
CA PRO A 125 7.39 -9.05 -13.84
C PRO A 125 5.94 -9.12 -13.37
N ALA A 126 5.03 -8.43 -14.06
CA ALA A 126 3.62 -8.34 -13.64
C ALA A 126 2.89 -9.70 -13.66
N ASP A 127 3.23 -10.59 -14.60
CA ASP A 127 2.71 -11.95 -14.69
C ASP A 127 3.16 -12.85 -13.53
N VAL A 128 4.35 -12.61 -12.98
CA VAL A 128 4.84 -13.29 -11.78
C VAL A 128 4.23 -12.68 -10.52
N TRP A 129 4.14 -11.34 -10.48
CA TRP A 129 3.60 -10.63 -9.33
C TRP A 129 2.12 -10.92 -9.09
N ILE A 130 1.29 -10.95 -10.16
CA ILE A 130 -0.13 -11.21 -10.01
C ILE A 130 -0.41 -12.61 -9.42
N LYS A 131 0.36 -13.62 -9.77
CA LYS A 131 0.26 -14.97 -9.16
C LYS A 131 0.54 -14.92 -7.65
N LYS A 132 1.45 -14.04 -7.20
CA LYS A 132 1.69 -13.83 -5.77
C LYS A 132 0.54 -13.08 -5.11
N GLN A 133 -0.09 -12.13 -5.79
CA GLN A 133 -1.29 -11.45 -5.30
C GLN A 133 -2.47 -12.43 -5.17
N GLU A 134 -2.66 -13.33 -6.13
CA GLU A 134 -3.67 -14.40 -6.04
C GLU A 134 -3.43 -15.29 -4.79
N GLN A 135 -2.19 -15.67 -4.53
CA GLN A 135 -1.82 -16.41 -3.32
C GLN A 135 -2.06 -15.59 -2.05
N PHE A 136 -1.70 -14.31 -2.07
CA PHE A 136 -1.88 -13.39 -0.96
C PHE A 136 -3.35 -13.21 -0.58
N TYR A 137 -4.19 -12.88 -1.55
CA TYR A 137 -5.63 -12.71 -1.32
C TYR A 137 -6.35 -14.02 -1.03
N GLY A 138 -5.96 -15.12 -1.66
CA GLY A 138 -6.46 -16.45 -1.33
C GLY A 138 -6.18 -16.82 0.14
N LYS A 139 -4.99 -16.50 0.64
CA LYS A 139 -4.62 -16.72 2.04
C LYS A 139 -5.38 -15.79 3.00
N ILE A 140 -5.59 -14.52 2.62
CA ILE A 140 -6.42 -13.58 3.39
C ILE A 140 -7.85 -14.12 3.50
N GLN A 141 -8.42 -14.56 2.39
CA GLN A 141 -9.78 -15.10 2.36
C GLN A 141 -9.90 -16.36 3.23
N GLN A 142 -8.97 -17.29 3.10
CA GLN A 142 -8.99 -18.55 3.87
C GLN A 142 -8.82 -18.32 5.38
N LYS A 143 -7.92 -17.39 5.76
CA LYS A 143 -7.54 -17.21 7.17
C LYS A 143 -8.44 -16.26 7.93
N PHE A 144 -8.96 -15.22 7.27
CA PHE A 144 -9.65 -14.11 7.91
C PHE A 144 -11.10 -13.96 7.45
N ASN A 145 -11.51 -14.62 6.38
CA ASN A 145 -12.87 -14.58 5.80
C ASN A 145 -13.49 -13.18 5.80
N PRO A 146 -12.84 -12.17 5.22
CA PRO A 146 -13.31 -10.79 5.27
C PRO A 146 -14.59 -10.59 4.44
N LYS A 147 -15.48 -9.72 4.92
CA LYS A 147 -16.65 -9.26 4.17
C LYS A 147 -16.23 -8.28 3.07
N LEU A 148 -15.18 -7.50 3.31
CA LEU A 148 -14.61 -6.54 2.37
C LEU A 148 -13.08 -6.58 2.40
N VAL A 149 -12.46 -6.69 1.24
CA VAL A 149 -11.01 -6.46 1.04
C VAL A 149 -10.84 -5.19 0.22
N ILE A 150 -10.08 -4.23 0.74
CA ILE A 150 -9.71 -3.01 0.03
C ILE A 150 -8.24 -3.13 -0.41
N ALA A 151 -8.03 -3.26 -1.71
CA ALA A 151 -6.72 -3.40 -2.31
C ALA A 151 -6.22 -2.04 -2.82
N ALA A 152 -5.19 -1.48 -2.18
CA ALA A 152 -4.53 -0.29 -2.71
C ALA A 152 -3.56 -0.65 -3.82
N GLY A 153 -3.53 0.16 -4.87
CA GLY A 153 -2.59 0.06 -5.96
C GLY A 153 -1.14 0.38 -5.55
N VAL A 154 -0.20 0.08 -6.42
CA VAL A 154 1.16 0.59 -6.31
C VAL A 154 1.15 2.06 -6.74
N PRO A 155 1.70 2.98 -5.93
CA PRO A 155 1.68 4.41 -6.27
C PRO A 155 2.45 4.69 -7.57
N PRO A 156 2.16 5.82 -8.25
CA PRO A 156 2.81 6.21 -9.49
C PRO A 156 4.28 6.61 -9.24
N MET A 157 5.19 5.64 -9.22
CA MET A 157 6.58 5.82 -8.79
C MET A 157 7.38 6.79 -9.65
N ASN A 158 6.92 7.09 -10.88
CA ASN A 158 7.52 8.14 -11.70
C ASN A 158 7.34 9.55 -11.13
N MET A 159 6.50 9.73 -10.14
CA MET A 159 6.26 11.00 -9.45
C MET A 159 7.06 11.14 -8.14
N PHE A 160 7.82 10.14 -7.75
CA PHE A 160 8.59 10.18 -6.51
C PHE A 160 9.80 11.12 -6.64
N PRO A 161 9.87 12.21 -5.84
CA PRO A 161 10.98 13.17 -5.90
C PRO A 161 12.36 12.54 -5.70
N ALA A 162 12.44 11.46 -4.93
CA ALA A 162 13.70 10.74 -4.68
C ALA A 162 14.24 9.98 -5.90
N LEU A 163 13.43 9.76 -6.94
CA LEU A 163 13.80 8.94 -8.10
C LEU A 163 14.23 9.80 -9.30
N PRO A 164 15.49 9.70 -9.76
CA PRO A 164 15.92 10.35 -10.99
C PRO A 164 15.46 9.59 -12.24
N ASN A 165 15.30 10.30 -13.36
CA ASN A 165 15.11 9.65 -14.66
C ASN A 165 16.46 9.09 -15.19
N PRO A 166 16.45 7.92 -15.88
CA PRO A 166 15.32 7.10 -16.31
C PRO A 166 14.74 6.12 -15.27
N LEU A 167 15.29 6.02 -14.05
CA LEU A 167 14.83 5.08 -13.03
C LEU A 167 13.36 5.35 -12.62
N ALA A 168 12.98 6.63 -12.42
CA ALA A 168 11.61 7.03 -12.12
C ALA A 168 10.63 6.57 -13.21
N TRP A 169 10.96 6.84 -14.48
CA TRP A 169 10.16 6.39 -15.61
C TRP A 169 9.98 4.87 -15.61
N LEU A 170 11.08 4.12 -15.45
CA LEU A 170 11.03 2.66 -15.46
C LEU A 170 10.13 2.10 -14.35
N PHE A 171 10.34 2.55 -13.10
CA PHE A 171 9.52 2.12 -11.97
C PHE A 171 8.05 2.50 -12.13
N GLY A 172 7.76 3.68 -12.72
CA GLY A 172 6.41 4.07 -13.08
C GLY A 172 5.76 3.12 -14.10
N GLN A 173 6.52 2.67 -15.13
CA GLN A 173 6.01 1.69 -16.09
C GLN A 173 5.74 0.33 -15.43
N TYR A 174 6.63 -0.15 -14.56
CA TYR A 174 6.40 -1.38 -13.79
C TYR A 174 5.17 -1.24 -12.89
N ALA A 175 5.06 -0.17 -12.08
CA ALA A 175 3.90 0.07 -11.23
C ALA A 175 2.58 0.07 -12.02
N LYS A 176 2.55 0.74 -13.19
CA LYS A 176 1.38 0.73 -14.08
C LYS A 176 1.01 -0.68 -14.54
N HIS A 177 1.99 -1.51 -14.95
CA HIS A 177 1.70 -2.88 -15.38
C HIS A 177 1.22 -3.76 -14.22
N LEU A 178 1.78 -3.60 -13.02
CA LEU A 178 1.32 -4.31 -11.83
C LEU A 178 -0.14 -3.94 -11.51
N ASN A 179 -0.45 -2.64 -11.49
CA ASN A 179 -1.79 -2.14 -11.22
C ASN A 179 -2.82 -2.66 -12.22
N GLN A 180 -2.51 -2.66 -13.52
CA GLN A 180 -3.40 -3.20 -14.56
C GLN A 180 -3.76 -4.67 -14.33
N GLN A 181 -2.84 -5.48 -13.80
CA GLN A 181 -3.13 -6.88 -13.47
C GLN A 181 -3.93 -7.01 -12.18
N LEU A 182 -3.58 -6.21 -11.15
CA LEU A 182 -4.26 -6.26 -9.86
C LEU A 182 -5.71 -5.77 -9.98
N GLU A 183 -5.95 -4.67 -10.68
CA GLU A 183 -7.29 -4.15 -10.95
C GLU A 183 -8.17 -5.19 -11.65
N LYS A 184 -7.65 -5.83 -12.72
CA LYS A 184 -8.36 -6.91 -13.41
C LYS A 184 -8.67 -8.10 -12.51
N PHE A 185 -7.81 -8.41 -11.56
CA PHE A 185 -8.02 -9.46 -10.58
C PHE A 185 -9.10 -9.06 -9.57
N VAL A 186 -8.97 -7.85 -8.97
CA VAL A 186 -9.92 -7.33 -7.98
C VAL A 186 -11.34 -7.22 -8.54
N ASN A 187 -11.49 -6.71 -9.77
CA ASN A 187 -12.80 -6.55 -10.42
C ASN A 187 -13.54 -7.87 -10.72
N LYS A 188 -12.86 -9.01 -10.58
CA LYS A 188 -13.49 -10.35 -10.67
C LYS A 188 -13.94 -10.90 -9.32
N GLN A 189 -13.62 -10.23 -8.22
CA GLN A 189 -13.94 -10.69 -6.86
C GLN A 189 -15.13 -9.92 -6.30
N ILE A 190 -16.09 -10.64 -5.73
CA ILE A 190 -17.36 -10.03 -5.23
C ILE A 190 -17.10 -9.13 -4.01
N ASN A 191 -16.17 -9.51 -3.13
CA ASN A 191 -15.89 -8.83 -1.87
C ASN A 191 -14.59 -8.02 -1.88
N MET A 192 -14.08 -7.65 -3.06
CA MET A 192 -12.89 -6.82 -3.18
C MET A 192 -13.20 -5.50 -3.85
N GLN A 193 -12.56 -4.44 -3.38
CA GLN A 193 -12.62 -3.11 -3.98
C GLN A 193 -11.20 -2.60 -4.23
N TRP A 194 -11.05 -1.92 -5.36
CA TRP A 194 -9.81 -1.31 -5.80
C TRP A 194 -9.71 0.15 -5.35
N ILE A 195 -8.53 0.57 -4.90
CA ILE A 195 -8.17 1.98 -4.75
C ILE A 195 -7.03 2.30 -5.69
N GLU A 196 -7.27 3.21 -6.61
CA GLU A 196 -6.26 3.81 -7.47
C GLU A 196 -5.82 5.17 -6.92
N TYR A 197 -4.56 5.52 -7.16
CA TYR A 197 -4.06 6.85 -6.82
C TYR A 197 -4.54 7.87 -7.85
N ASP A 198 -5.39 8.81 -7.44
CA ASP A 198 -5.85 9.93 -8.28
C ASP A 198 -4.73 10.97 -8.43
N ILE A 199 -3.92 10.77 -9.46
CA ILE A 199 -2.74 11.61 -9.75
C ILE A 199 -3.14 13.06 -10.02
N GLU A 200 -4.25 13.28 -10.70
CA GLU A 200 -4.71 14.64 -11.05
C GLU A 200 -5.15 15.39 -9.80
N LYS A 201 -5.90 14.74 -8.93
CA LYS A 201 -6.29 15.26 -7.63
C LYS A 201 -5.05 15.59 -6.76
N TYR A 202 -4.06 14.68 -6.71
CA TYR A 202 -2.84 14.91 -5.92
C TYR A 202 -2.03 16.09 -6.44
N ARG A 203 -1.94 16.27 -7.76
CA ARG A 203 -1.30 17.44 -8.39
C ARG A 203 -2.07 18.73 -8.14
N ALA A 204 -3.40 18.71 -8.32
CA ALA A 204 -4.26 19.87 -8.09
C ALA A 204 -4.18 20.38 -6.64
N MET A 205 -4.02 19.46 -5.68
CA MET A 205 -3.84 19.77 -4.26
C MET A 205 -2.39 20.09 -3.88
N ASN A 206 -1.44 20.05 -4.82
CA ASN A 206 -0.01 20.25 -4.61
C ASN A 206 0.55 19.40 -3.44
N LEU A 207 0.10 18.13 -3.36
CA LEU A 207 0.50 17.24 -2.28
C LEU A 207 1.98 16.90 -2.37
N GLN A 208 2.66 17.04 -1.25
CA GLN A 208 4.06 16.70 -1.13
C GLN A 208 4.22 15.29 -0.55
N MET A 209 5.29 14.61 -0.93
CA MET A 209 5.73 13.38 -0.25
C MET A 209 6.40 13.72 1.08
N ALA A 210 6.63 12.73 1.93
CA ALA A 210 7.44 12.90 3.13
C ALA A 210 8.87 13.36 2.79
N LYS A 211 9.62 13.78 3.81
CA LYS A 211 10.98 14.37 3.64
C LYS A 211 12.00 13.49 2.93
N ASP A 212 11.74 12.20 2.80
CA ASP A 212 12.58 11.28 2.03
C ASP A 212 12.25 11.27 0.54
N GLY A 213 11.18 11.95 0.11
CA GLY A 213 10.70 12.01 -1.27
C GLY A 213 10.21 10.67 -1.82
N PHE A 214 9.86 9.72 -0.93
CA PHE A 214 9.49 8.36 -1.29
C PHE A 214 8.19 7.88 -0.62
N HIS A 215 8.00 8.19 0.67
CA HIS A 215 6.83 7.78 1.43
C HIS A 215 5.75 8.86 1.44
N PRO A 216 4.49 8.48 1.72
CA PRO A 216 3.39 9.45 1.84
C PRO A 216 3.62 10.44 2.99
N SER A 217 3.20 11.69 2.79
CA SER A 217 3.05 12.66 3.87
C SER A 217 1.76 12.42 4.66
N LYS A 218 1.57 13.16 5.74
CA LYS A 218 0.32 13.17 6.52
C LYS A 218 -0.89 13.49 5.65
N GLU A 219 -0.77 14.46 4.76
CA GLU A 219 -1.86 14.88 3.87
C GLU A 219 -2.24 13.76 2.89
N VAL A 220 -1.26 13.06 2.33
CA VAL A 220 -1.49 11.90 1.46
C VAL A 220 -2.15 10.76 2.23
N TYR A 221 -1.69 10.47 3.46
CA TYR A 221 -2.34 9.48 4.32
C TYR A 221 -3.77 9.86 4.68
N THR A 222 -4.05 11.15 4.94
CA THR A 222 -5.40 11.64 5.24
C THR A 222 -6.34 11.37 4.07
N LEU A 223 -5.97 11.75 2.85
CA LEU A 223 -6.79 11.50 1.67
C LEU A 223 -7.01 10.01 1.39
N TRP A 224 -5.96 9.22 1.56
CA TRP A 224 -6.06 7.77 1.40
C TRP A 224 -6.97 7.15 2.46
N GLY A 225 -6.87 7.59 3.71
CA GLY A 225 -7.77 7.17 4.80
C GLY A 225 -9.23 7.53 4.54
N GLN A 226 -9.51 8.72 4.01
CA GLN A 226 -10.84 9.15 3.60
C GLN A 226 -11.43 8.25 2.51
N GLU A 227 -10.64 7.87 1.52
CA GLU A 227 -11.09 6.99 0.45
C GLU A 227 -11.39 5.57 0.96
N VAL A 228 -10.52 5.01 1.81
CA VAL A 228 -10.76 3.73 2.49
C VAL A 228 -12.04 3.80 3.33
N ALA A 229 -12.20 4.85 4.14
CA ALA A 229 -13.37 5.04 4.98
C ALA A 229 -14.66 5.16 4.18
N SER A 230 -14.64 5.87 3.05
CA SER A 230 -15.79 5.96 2.13
C SER A 230 -16.23 4.58 1.64
N LYS A 231 -15.28 3.72 1.22
CA LYS A 231 -15.58 2.35 0.78
C LYS A 231 -16.14 1.49 1.92
N ILE A 232 -15.65 1.65 3.13
CA ILE A 232 -16.16 0.95 4.30
C ILE A 232 -17.61 1.37 4.59
N ARG A 233 -17.92 2.69 4.61
CA ARG A 233 -19.29 3.20 4.81
C ARG A 233 -20.28 2.71 3.76
N GLN A 234 -19.85 2.52 2.52
CA GLN A 234 -20.70 2.00 1.45
C GLN A 234 -21.02 0.51 1.62
N ALA A 235 -20.19 -0.25 2.33
CA ALA A 235 -20.32 -1.69 2.50
C ALA A 235 -21.04 -2.09 3.79
N PHE A 236 -21.09 -1.22 4.82
CA PHE A 236 -21.58 -1.51 6.17
C PHE A 236 -22.61 -0.50 6.67
#